data_13eb5ca0be269c048aa6cac5bb90dbe3
#
_entry.id   13eb5ca0be269c048aa6cac5bb90dbe3
#
_cell.length_a   1.000
_cell.length_b   1.000
_cell.length_c   1.000
_cell.angle_alpha   90.00
_cell.angle_beta   90.00
_cell.angle_gamma   90.00
#
_symmetry.space_group_name_H-M   'P 1'
#
loop_
_entity.id
_entity.type
_entity.pdbx_description
1 polymer ?
#
loop_
_entity_poly.entity_id
_entity_poly.type
_entity_poly.pdbx_seq_one_letter_code
_entity_poly.pdbx_strand_id
1 'polypeptide(L)'
;MDRYGTGGGHGRLLNVIDVEATCWAGQPPPGAVSEVVEIGLAVVDLVARERVERHRVMVRPARSRVSAFCTELTGITQAEADAGMSFADACDTLVRLHGAAVRPWASWGDYDRHQFVRQCAADGVPYPFGRPAERAHTNAKAVFAGAHGLRKRPGMAQALDLAGLPLEGRHHRGVDDAWNIAKLVLGLVERGAWPTP
;
A
#
# COMPACT_ATOMS: atom_id res chain seq x y z
N MET A 1 -0.04 -28.37 6.16
CA MET A 1 1.39 -28.45 5.79
C MET A 1 1.91 -27.02 5.80
N ASP A 2 2.49 -26.63 6.94
CA ASP A 2 3.06 -25.28 7.13
C ASP A 2 4.26 -25.10 6.20
N ARG A 3 4.10 -24.31 5.15
CA ARG A 3 5.19 -24.01 4.21
C ARG A 3 6.13 -22.89 4.66
N TYR A 4 5.88 -22.27 5.82
CA TYR A 4 6.73 -21.17 6.33
C TYR A 4 7.13 -21.46 7.78
N GLY A 5 8.23 -22.20 7.92
CA GLY A 5 8.84 -22.51 9.21
C GLY A 5 9.12 -21.23 10.00
N THR A 6 8.73 -21.23 11.25
CA THR A 6 9.02 -20.22 12.26
C THR A 6 10.50 -20.31 12.65
N GLY A 7 11.35 -19.66 11.88
CA GLY A 7 12.79 -19.59 12.22
C GLY A 7 13.59 -18.82 11.18
N GLY A 8 13.99 -17.59 11.47
CA GLY A 8 15.06 -16.90 10.73
C GLY A 8 14.64 -15.98 9.58
N GLY A 9 13.47 -15.35 9.59
CA GLY A 9 12.98 -14.58 8.44
C GLY A 9 12.60 -13.13 8.66
N HIS A 10 13.06 -12.48 9.71
CA HIS A 10 12.87 -11.03 9.86
C HIS A 10 13.66 -10.31 8.77
N GLY A 11 12.96 -9.77 7.76
CA GLY A 11 13.58 -9.08 6.63
C GLY A 11 13.52 -9.81 5.28
N ARG A 12 13.10 -11.09 5.22
CA ARG A 12 12.93 -11.80 3.95
C ARG A 12 11.70 -11.34 3.18
N LEU A 13 10.57 -11.23 3.86
CA LEU A 13 9.30 -10.81 3.26
C LEU A 13 9.03 -9.33 3.52
N LEU A 14 8.64 -8.61 2.48
CA LEU A 14 8.25 -7.22 2.50
C LEU A 14 6.77 -7.12 2.09
N ASN A 15 5.98 -6.39 2.86
CA ASN A 15 4.64 -5.99 2.44
C ASN A 15 4.71 -4.69 1.65
N VAL A 16 4.18 -4.68 0.43
CA VAL A 16 4.01 -3.47 -0.38
C VAL A 16 2.54 -3.10 -0.35
N ILE A 17 2.25 -1.89 0.09
CA ILE A 17 0.89 -1.40 0.33
C ILE A 17 0.62 -0.19 -0.56
N ASP A 18 -0.59 -0.16 -1.10
CA ASP A 18 -1.18 1.02 -1.73
C ASP A 18 -2.64 1.13 -1.30
N VAL A 19 -3.09 2.32 -0.90
CA VAL A 19 -4.46 2.52 -0.44
C VAL A 19 -5.23 3.47 -1.34
N GLU A 20 -6.47 3.11 -1.63
CA GLU A 20 -7.45 4.04 -2.16
C GLU A 20 -8.32 4.56 -1.02
N ALA A 21 -8.64 5.85 -1.09
CA ALA A 21 -9.45 6.50 -0.06
C ALA A 21 -10.53 7.38 -0.70
N THR A 22 -11.58 7.67 0.04
CA THR A 22 -12.61 8.62 -0.41
C THR A 22 -11.97 9.96 -0.76
N CYS A 23 -12.27 10.47 -1.95
CA CYS A 23 -11.69 11.68 -2.50
C CYS A 23 -12.70 12.48 -3.33
N TRP A 24 -12.37 13.74 -3.64
CA TRP A 24 -13.24 14.68 -4.33
C TRP A 24 -12.44 15.50 -5.34
N ALA A 25 -13.09 15.97 -6.41
CA ALA A 25 -12.47 16.83 -7.43
C ALA A 25 -12.00 18.21 -6.88
N GLY A 26 -12.44 18.58 -5.68
CA GLY A 26 -12.11 19.82 -4.99
C GLY A 26 -12.12 19.65 -3.50
N GLN A 27 -12.62 20.66 -2.76
CA GLN A 27 -12.76 20.57 -1.32
C GLN A 27 -13.80 19.49 -0.95
N PRO A 28 -13.54 18.70 0.10
CA PRO A 28 -14.52 17.75 0.61
C PRO A 28 -15.80 18.46 1.07
N PRO A 29 -16.97 17.83 0.96
CA PRO A 29 -18.19 18.34 1.56
C PRO A 29 -18.02 18.58 3.07
N PRO A 30 -18.79 19.51 3.68
CA PRO A 30 -18.73 19.74 5.13
C PRO A 30 -18.92 18.44 5.92
N GLY A 31 -17.99 18.17 6.86
CA GLY A 31 -17.99 16.96 7.68
C GLY A 31 -17.45 15.70 7.00
N ALA A 32 -17.21 15.71 5.70
CA ALA A 32 -16.57 14.58 5.02
C ALA A 32 -15.06 14.55 5.30
N VAL A 33 -14.52 13.35 5.44
CA VAL A 33 -13.09 13.08 5.66
C VAL A 33 -12.60 12.00 4.71
N SER A 34 -11.32 12.02 4.38
CA SER A 34 -10.73 10.95 3.56
C SER A 34 -10.60 9.66 4.40
N GLU A 35 -11.29 8.60 3.98
CA GLU A 35 -11.30 7.28 4.60
C GLU A 35 -10.89 6.21 3.61
N VAL A 36 -10.12 5.23 4.05
CA VAL A 36 -9.69 4.09 3.24
C VAL A 36 -10.91 3.33 2.72
N VAL A 37 -10.92 3.01 1.43
CA VAL A 37 -11.95 2.19 0.76
C VAL A 37 -11.36 0.91 0.15
N GLU A 38 -10.07 0.88 -0.15
CA GLU A 38 -9.34 -0.31 -0.58
C GLU A 38 -7.93 -0.30 0.00
N ILE A 39 -7.46 -1.46 0.44
CA ILE A 39 -6.06 -1.70 0.75
C ILE A 39 -5.56 -2.75 -0.24
N GLY A 40 -4.69 -2.35 -1.14
CA GLY A 40 -3.92 -3.25 -1.99
C GLY A 40 -2.67 -3.70 -1.25
N LEU A 41 -2.40 -5.00 -1.29
CA LEU A 41 -1.21 -5.58 -0.67
C LEU A 41 -0.54 -6.56 -1.65
N ALA A 42 0.75 -6.38 -1.86
CA ALA A 42 1.62 -7.35 -2.50
C ALA A 42 2.71 -7.79 -1.53
N VAL A 43 2.98 -9.09 -1.46
CA VAL A 43 4.09 -9.63 -0.68
C VAL A 43 5.25 -9.91 -1.62
N VAL A 44 6.42 -9.42 -1.25
CA VAL A 44 7.68 -9.62 -1.99
C VAL A 44 8.63 -10.48 -1.15
N ASP A 45 9.16 -11.55 -1.73
CA ASP A 45 10.30 -12.27 -1.20
C ASP A 45 11.59 -11.59 -1.71
N LEU A 46 12.26 -10.86 -0.83
CA LEU A 46 13.47 -10.10 -1.18
C LEU A 46 14.67 -11.01 -1.48
N VAL A 47 14.67 -12.24 -0.98
CA VAL A 47 15.74 -13.23 -1.21
C VAL A 47 15.51 -13.98 -2.52
N ALA A 48 14.30 -14.51 -2.73
CA ALA A 48 13.91 -15.15 -3.99
C ALA A 48 13.75 -14.14 -5.14
N ARG A 49 13.61 -12.85 -4.82
CA ARG A 49 13.37 -11.74 -5.77
C ARG A 49 12.12 -11.95 -6.60
N GLU A 50 11.03 -12.26 -5.92
CA GLU A 50 9.75 -12.51 -6.57
C GLU A 50 8.58 -11.90 -5.80
N ARG A 51 7.49 -11.61 -6.51
CA ARG A 51 6.19 -11.23 -5.94
C ARG A 51 5.43 -12.52 -5.63
N VAL A 52 5.16 -12.79 -4.35
CA VAL A 52 4.61 -14.09 -3.92
C VAL A 52 3.12 -14.09 -3.63
N GLU A 53 2.57 -12.94 -3.24
CA GLU A 53 1.14 -12.83 -2.91
C GLU A 53 0.59 -11.48 -3.37
N ARG A 54 -0.71 -11.47 -3.68
CA ARG A 54 -1.47 -10.29 -4.08
C ARG A 54 -2.84 -10.33 -3.44
N HIS A 55 -3.20 -9.30 -2.68
CA HIS A 55 -4.46 -9.26 -1.94
C HIS A 55 -5.16 -7.92 -2.12
N ARG A 56 -6.48 -7.97 -2.15
CA ARG A 56 -7.37 -6.82 -2.17
C ARG A 56 -8.26 -6.86 -0.94
N VAL A 57 -8.15 -5.87 -0.08
CA VAL A 57 -9.00 -5.73 1.10
C VAL A 57 -9.91 -4.53 0.91
N MET A 58 -11.20 -4.80 0.72
CA MET A 58 -12.22 -3.74 0.61
C MET A 58 -12.61 -3.25 1.98
N VAL A 59 -12.67 -1.93 2.14
CA VAL A 59 -12.97 -1.26 3.41
C VAL A 59 -14.20 -0.38 3.24
N ARG A 60 -15.16 -0.53 4.17
CA ARG A 60 -16.36 0.31 4.23
C ARG A 60 -16.05 1.61 4.98
N PRO A 61 -16.12 2.78 4.31
CA PRO A 61 -15.98 4.06 4.98
C PRO A 61 -17.17 4.29 5.93
N ALA A 62 -16.90 4.86 7.11
CA ALA A 62 -17.92 5.05 8.15
C ALA A 62 -18.61 6.42 8.09
N ARG A 63 -17.89 7.45 7.61
CA ARG A 63 -18.32 8.86 7.67
C ARG A 63 -18.55 9.48 6.30
N SER A 64 -17.83 9.00 5.28
CA SER A 64 -17.84 9.60 3.96
C SER A 64 -18.37 8.64 2.92
N ARG A 65 -19.03 9.16 1.91
CA ARG A 65 -19.45 8.39 0.73
C ARG A 65 -18.39 8.46 -0.36
N VAL A 66 -18.33 7.41 -1.17
CA VAL A 66 -17.53 7.41 -2.40
C VAL A 66 -18.15 8.39 -3.37
N SER A 67 -17.42 9.43 -3.75
CA SER A 67 -17.89 10.46 -4.69
C SER A 67 -17.85 9.93 -6.14
N ALA A 68 -18.57 10.59 -7.04
CA ALA A 68 -18.48 10.27 -8.47
C ALA A 68 -17.05 10.42 -9.00
N PHE A 69 -16.33 11.44 -8.55
CA PHE A 69 -14.89 11.63 -8.86
C PHE A 69 -14.04 10.47 -8.37
N CYS A 70 -14.26 10.03 -7.12
CA CYS A 70 -13.53 8.89 -6.57
C CYS A 70 -13.80 7.61 -7.37
N THR A 71 -15.05 7.35 -7.77
CA THR A 71 -15.42 6.21 -8.63
C THR A 71 -14.76 6.32 -10.01
N GLU A 72 -14.75 7.50 -10.63
CA GLU A 72 -14.09 7.72 -11.92
C GLU A 72 -12.58 7.42 -11.84
N LEU A 73 -11.94 7.91 -10.79
CA LEU A 73 -10.50 7.75 -10.57
C LEU A 73 -10.13 6.28 -10.28
N THR A 74 -10.74 5.68 -9.27
CA THR A 74 -10.36 4.37 -8.72
C THR A 74 -11.13 3.19 -9.34
N GLY A 75 -12.31 3.46 -9.90
CA GLY A 75 -13.26 2.46 -10.34
C GLY A 75 -14.03 1.79 -9.19
N ILE A 76 -13.85 2.24 -7.95
CA ILE A 76 -14.56 1.71 -6.79
C ILE A 76 -15.91 2.40 -6.69
N THR A 77 -16.98 1.59 -6.69
CA THR A 77 -18.35 2.09 -6.51
C THR A 77 -18.71 2.15 -5.02
N GLN A 78 -19.75 2.95 -4.69
CA GLN A 78 -20.28 2.95 -3.33
C GLN A 78 -20.73 1.54 -2.88
N ALA A 79 -21.34 0.75 -3.76
CA ALA A 79 -21.81 -0.59 -3.45
C ALA A 79 -20.65 -1.54 -3.12
N GLU A 80 -19.52 -1.46 -3.85
CA GLU A 80 -18.32 -2.23 -3.51
C GLU A 80 -17.74 -1.83 -2.17
N ALA A 81 -17.67 -0.52 -1.88
CA ALA A 81 -17.19 -0.03 -0.60
C ALA A 81 -18.12 -0.44 0.56
N ASP A 82 -19.44 -0.36 0.38
CA ASP A 82 -20.42 -0.78 1.39
C ASP A 82 -20.34 -2.28 1.71
N ALA A 83 -19.95 -3.11 0.75
CA ALA A 83 -19.71 -4.53 0.94
C ALA A 83 -18.37 -4.86 1.64
N GLY A 84 -17.49 -3.87 1.80
CA GLY A 84 -16.22 -4.01 2.50
C GLY A 84 -16.38 -4.23 4.00
N MET A 85 -15.32 -4.72 4.63
CA MET A 85 -15.24 -4.86 6.09
C MET A 85 -15.02 -3.50 6.77
N SER A 86 -15.14 -3.43 8.09
CA SER A 86 -14.76 -2.23 8.82
C SER A 86 -13.26 -1.94 8.72
N PHE A 87 -12.84 -0.70 8.91
CA PHE A 87 -11.41 -0.36 8.93
C PHE A 87 -10.64 -1.09 10.05
N ALA A 88 -11.29 -1.29 11.19
CA ALA A 88 -10.71 -2.07 12.30
C ALA A 88 -10.47 -3.53 11.90
N ASP A 89 -11.45 -4.19 11.26
CA ASP A 89 -11.30 -5.57 10.80
C ASP A 89 -10.25 -5.69 9.69
N ALA A 90 -10.14 -4.67 8.82
CA ALA A 90 -9.11 -4.62 7.79
C ALA A 90 -7.70 -4.53 8.42
N CYS A 91 -7.51 -3.67 9.42
CA CYS A 91 -6.24 -3.58 10.15
C CYS A 91 -5.90 -4.89 10.85
N ASP A 92 -6.87 -5.53 11.50
CA ASP A 92 -6.70 -6.84 12.14
C ASP A 92 -6.35 -7.94 11.11
N THR A 93 -6.98 -7.92 9.92
CA THR A 93 -6.67 -8.80 8.80
C THR A 93 -5.22 -8.64 8.35
N LEU A 94 -4.73 -7.40 8.19
CA LEU A 94 -3.33 -7.14 7.85
C LEU A 94 -2.37 -7.75 8.89
N VAL A 95 -2.69 -7.63 10.18
CA VAL A 95 -1.85 -8.18 11.26
C VAL A 95 -1.86 -9.69 11.25
N ARG A 96 -3.03 -10.32 11.23
CA ARG A 96 -3.18 -11.77 11.41
C ARG A 96 -2.82 -12.58 10.18
N LEU A 97 -3.21 -12.11 8.99
CA LEU A 97 -3.03 -12.88 7.77
C LEU A 97 -1.77 -12.48 7.00
N HIS A 98 -1.35 -11.22 7.12
CA HIS A 98 -0.23 -10.70 6.31
C HIS A 98 0.97 -10.24 7.15
N GLY A 99 0.97 -10.53 8.46
CA GLY A 99 2.11 -10.28 9.34
C GLY A 99 2.52 -8.81 9.43
N ALA A 100 1.58 -7.87 9.25
CA ALA A 100 1.88 -6.44 9.15
C ALA A 100 2.58 -5.88 10.41
N ALA A 101 2.34 -6.47 11.58
CA ALA A 101 2.97 -6.03 12.82
C ALA A 101 4.48 -6.33 12.90
N VAL A 102 4.98 -7.27 12.11
CA VAL A 102 6.37 -7.76 12.20
C VAL A 102 7.16 -7.66 10.88
N ARG A 103 6.48 -7.62 9.74
CA ARG A 103 7.13 -7.46 8.45
C ARG A 103 7.41 -5.98 8.17
N PRO A 104 8.56 -5.64 7.58
CA PRO A 104 8.76 -4.32 6.99
C PRO A 104 7.73 -4.10 5.88
N TRP A 105 7.40 -2.84 5.63
CA TRP A 105 6.48 -2.50 4.56
C TRP A 105 6.92 -1.28 3.77
N ALA A 106 6.42 -1.14 2.56
CA ALA A 106 6.71 -0.03 1.67
C ALA A 106 5.45 0.46 0.96
N SER A 107 5.48 1.72 0.53
CA SER A 107 4.48 2.31 -0.36
C SER A 107 5.12 3.30 -1.32
N TRP A 108 4.35 3.78 -2.32
CA TRP A 108 4.85 4.74 -3.30
C TRP A 108 4.76 6.19 -2.81
N GLY A 109 5.47 6.50 -1.76
CA GLY A 109 5.48 7.78 -1.07
C GLY A 109 5.15 7.62 0.41
N ASP A 110 4.66 8.70 1.02
CA ASP A 110 4.29 8.72 2.44
C ASP A 110 2.77 8.84 2.65
N TYR A 111 1.99 8.96 1.57
CA TYR A 111 0.54 9.16 1.65
C TYR A 111 -0.14 8.02 2.42
N ASP A 112 0.14 6.77 2.03
CA ASP A 112 -0.47 5.58 2.63
C ASP A 112 -0.18 5.51 4.12
N ARG A 113 1.07 5.72 4.52
CA ARG A 113 1.49 5.75 5.92
C ARG A 113 0.75 6.84 6.70
N HIS A 114 0.64 8.03 6.14
CA HIS A 114 -0.08 9.13 6.78
C HIS A 114 -1.58 8.86 6.85
N GLN A 115 -2.16 8.21 5.84
CA GLN A 115 -3.57 7.82 5.83
C GLN A 115 -3.87 6.83 6.97
N PHE A 116 -3.05 5.78 7.12
CA PHE A 116 -3.20 4.84 8.23
C PHE A 116 -3.03 5.51 9.60
N VAL A 117 -1.97 6.30 9.80
CA VAL A 117 -1.73 6.99 11.07
C VAL A 117 -2.92 7.88 11.44
N ARG A 118 -3.41 8.67 10.49
CA ARG A 118 -4.53 9.60 10.70
C ARG A 118 -5.82 8.86 11.02
N GLN A 119 -6.16 7.83 10.23
CA GLN A 119 -7.41 7.10 10.39
C GLN A 119 -7.40 6.22 11.64
N CYS A 120 -6.30 5.54 11.94
CA CYS A 120 -6.16 4.79 13.19
C CYS A 120 -6.36 5.68 14.42
N ALA A 121 -5.77 6.87 14.42
CA ALA A 121 -5.94 7.83 15.52
C ALA A 121 -7.38 8.34 15.63
N ALA A 122 -8.04 8.64 14.50
CA ALA A 122 -9.42 9.13 14.47
C ALA A 122 -10.45 8.08 14.88
N ASP A 123 -10.20 6.81 14.57
CA ASP A 123 -11.14 5.69 14.80
C ASP A 123 -10.82 4.90 16.06
N GLY A 124 -9.73 5.24 16.79
CA GLY A 124 -9.29 4.48 17.98
C GLY A 124 -8.80 3.07 17.63
N VAL A 125 -8.40 2.83 16.39
CA VAL A 125 -7.92 1.54 15.90
C VAL A 125 -6.40 1.42 16.11
N PRO A 126 -5.88 0.31 16.63
CA PRO A 126 -4.44 0.09 16.71
C PRO A 126 -3.77 0.17 15.33
N TYR A 127 -2.62 0.87 15.25
CA TYR A 127 -1.83 0.92 14.03
C TYR A 127 -1.30 -0.46 13.67
N PRO A 128 -1.58 -1.01 12.46
CA PRO A 128 -1.33 -2.41 12.15
C PRO A 128 0.12 -2.76 11.85
N PHE A 129 0.95 -1.76 11.52
CA PHE A 129 2.35 -2.00 11.15
C PHE A 129 3.28 -1.87 12.35
N GLY A 130 4.50 -2.45 12.23
CA GLY A 130 5.51 -2.43 13.28
C GLY A 130 5.84 -1.03 13.82
N ARG A 131 6.28 -0.97 15.07
CA ARG A 131 6.65 0.28 15.74
C ARG A 131 8.15 0.36 15.98
N PRO A 132 8.73 1.56 15.92
CA PRO A 132 8.08 2.82 15.52
C PRO A 132 7.73 2.82 14.03
N ALA A 133 6.60 3.43 13.68
CA ALA A 133 6.02 3.42 12.33
C ALA A 133 7.02 3.88 11.25
N GLU A 134 7.90 4.81 11.61
CA GLU A 134 8.91 5.38 10.71
C GLU A 134 10.00 4.39 10.32
N ARG A 135 10.30 3.42 11.17
CA ARG A 135 11.35 2.40 10.91
C ARG A 135 10.82 1.19 10.18
N ALA A 136 9.53 0.90 10.32
CA ALA A 136 8.91 -0.21 9.62
C ALA A 136 8.55 0.12 8.17
N HIS A 137 8.46 1.42 7.81
CA HIS A 137 8.04 1.91 6.49
C HIS A 137 9.22 2.37 5.64
N THR A 138 9.25 1.94 4.38
CA THR A 138 10.16 2.45 3.35
C THR A 138 9.38 3.18 2.26
N ASN A 139 9.74 4.45 2.02
CA ASN A 139 9.21 5.23 0.91
C ASN A 139 9.90 4.79 -0.39
N ALA A 140 9.31 3.84 -1.12
CA ALA A 140 9.87 3.27 -2.35
C ALA A 140 10.10 4.33 -3.45
N LYS A 141 9.24 5.34 -3.52
CA LYS A 141 9.36 6.48 -4.44
C LYS A 141 10.65 7.28 -4.21
N ALA A 142 11.02 7.47 -2.94
CA ALA A 142 12.27 8.17 -2.58
C ALA A 142 13.50 7.32 -2.94
N VAL A 143 13.46 6.02 -2.63
CA VAL A 143 14.53 5.08 -2.97
C VAL A 143 14.72 5.03 -4.49
N PHE A 144 13.61 4.91 -5.25
CA PHE A 144 13.65 4.90 -6.72
C PHE A 144 14.29 6.16 -7.28
N ALA A 145 13.85 7.33 -6.83
CA ALA A 145 14.41 8.59 -7.30
C ALA A 145 15.91 8.71 -7.01
N GLY A 146 16.35 8.30 -5.81
CA GLY A 146 17.77 8.28 -5.45
C GLY A 146 18.58 7.32 -6.32
N ALA A 147 18.10 6.10 -6.52
CA ALA A 147 18.78 5.07 -7.32
C ALA A 147 18.93 5.46 -8.81
N HIS A 148 18.05 6.32 -9.32
CA HIS A 148 18.07 6.80 -10.70
C HIS A 148 18.62 8.23 -10.85
N GLY A 149 19.14 8.85 -9.79
CA GLY A 149 19.68 10.20 -9.82
C GLY A 149 18.66 11.29 -10.17
N LEU A 150 17.37 11.06 -9.89
CA LEU A 150 16.29 11.97 -10.28
C LEU A 150 16.12 13.11 -9.28
N ARG A 151 16.02 14.35 -9.79
CA ARG A 151 15.77 15.55 -8.97
C ARG A 151 14.33 15.60 -8.43
N LYS A 152 13.37 15.05 -9.19
CA LYS A 152 11.95 14.94 -8.80
C LYS A 152 11.57 13.48 -8.63
N ARG A 153 10.76 13.20 -7.63
CA ARG A 153 10.23 11.86 -7.39
C ARG A 153 9.06 11.60 -8.33
N PRO A 154 9.17 10.61 -9.27
CA PRO A 154 8.13 10.33 -10.26
C PRO A 154 6.89 9.72 -9.64
N GLY A 155 5.73 9.85 -10.31
CA GLY A 155 4.55 9.01 -10.05
C GLY A 155 4.85 7.54 -10.37
N MET A 156 4.02 6.62 -9.88
CA MET A 156 4.24 5.17 -10.06
C MET A 156 4.25 4.79 -11.55
N ALA A 157 3.28 5.24 -12.34
CA ALA A 157 3.23 4.97 -13.77
C ALA A 157 4.47 5.51 -14.51
N GLN A 158 4.89 6.74 -14.20
CA GLN A 158 6.11 7.32 -14.77
C GLN A 158 7.37 6.51 -14.36
N ALA A 159 7.42 5.97 -13.16
CA ALA A 159 8.54 5.14 -12.72
C ALA A 159 8.58 3.79 -13.45
N LEU A 160 7.42 3.20 -13.74
CA LEU A 160 7.33 2.02 -14.61
C LEU A 160 7.89 2.30 -16.01
N ASP A 161 7.47 3.42 -16.62
CA ASP A 161 7.98 3.84 -17.94
C ASP A 161 9.50 4.02 -17.91
N LEU A 162 10.04 4.70 -16.90
CA LEU A 162 11.49 4.89 -16.73
C LEU A 162 12.25 3.58 -16.51
N ALA A 163 11.61 2.60 -15.90
CA ALA A 163 12.18 1.27 -15.70
C ALA A 163 11.98 0.32 -16.89
N GLY A 164 11.26 0.73 -17.94
CA GLY A 164 10.91 -0.11 -19.08
C GLY A 164 9.93 -1.22 -18.73
N LEU A 165 9.10 -1.03 -17.71
CA LEU A 165 8.16 -2.02 -17.20
C LEU A 165 6.72 -1.66 -17.60
N PRO A 166 5.92 -2.61 -18.10
CA PRO A 166 4.51 -2.37 -18.39
C PRO A 166 3.71 -2.21 -17.10
N LEU A 167 2.69 -1.35 -17.14
CA LEU A 167 1.64 -1.30 -16.11
C LEU A 167 0.82 -2.59 -16.18
N GLU A 168 0.66 -3.25 -15.06
CA GLU A 168 -0.18 -4.43 -14.91
C GLU A 168 -1.50 -4.04 -14.21
N GLY A 169 -2.63 -4.35 -14.85
CA GLY A 169 -3.95 -3.99 -14.34
C GLY A 169 -4.33 -2.53 -14.57
N ARG A 170 -5.04 -1.93 -13.62
CA ARG A 170 -5.57 -0.57 -13.71
C ARG A 170 -4.87 0.35 -12.71
N HIS A 171 -4.35 1.48 -13.17
CA HIS A 171 -3.83 2.55 -12.30
C HIS A 171 -4.95 3.15 -11.44
N HIS A 172 -4.65 3.52 -10.22
CA HIS A 172 -5.60 3.93 -9.17
C HIS A 172 -6.56 2.80 -8.74
N ARG A 173 -6.06 1.57 -8.76
CA ARG A 173 -6.64 0.45 -8.06
C ARG A 173 -5.59 -0.10 -7.11
N GLY A 174 -5.84 0.00 -5.81
CA GLY A 174 -4.83 -0.26 -4.79
C GLY A 174 -4.13 -1.62 -4.96
N VAL A 175 -4.89 -2.69 -5.25
CA VAL A 175 -4.30 -4.03 -5.48
C VAL A 175 -3.40 -4.07 -6.72
N ASP A 176 -3.73 -3.34 -7.78
CA ASP A 176 -2.92 -3.29 -9.00
C ASP A 176 -1.68 -2.40 -8.79
N ASP A 177 -1.85 -1.26 -8.12
CA ASP A 177 -0.77 -0.34 -7.83
C ASP A 177 0.24 -0.94 -6.83
N ALA A 178 -0.21 -1.61 -5.77
CA ALA A 178 0.68 -2.36 -4.88
C ALA A 178 1.51 -3.43 -5.63
N TRP A 179 0.88 -4.11 -6.59
CA TRP A 179 1.55 -5.12 -7.42
C TRP A 179 2.61 -4.51 -8.36
N ASN A 180 2.33 -3.36 -8.94
CA ASN A 180 3.26 -2.62 -9.78
C ASN A 180 4.41 -2.01 -8.96
N ILE A 181 4.10 -1.46 -7.78
CA ILE A 181 5.12 -0.95 -6.85
C ILE A 181 6.07 -2.09 -6.43
N ALA A 182 5.53 -3.27 -6.12
CA ALA A 182 6.33 -4.45 -5.80
C ALA A 182 7.30 -4.83 -6.91
N LYS A 183 6.91 -4.68 -8.19
CA LYS A 183 7.79 -4.89 -9.34
C LYS A 183 8.92 -3.86 -9.39
N LEU A 184 8.62 -2.58 -9.13
CA LEU A 184 9.64 -1.52 -9.03
C LEU A 184 10.61 -1.78 -7.87
N VAL A 185 10.10 -2.25 -6.72
CA VAL A 185 10.93 -2.64 -5.57
C VAL A 185 11.89 -3.76 -5.94
N LEU A 186 11.44 -4.79 -6.66
CA LEU A 186 12.32 -5.87 -7.12
C LEU A 186 13.44 -5.36 -8.02
N GLY A 187 13.15 -4.44 -8.94
CA GLY A 187 14.18 -3.80 -9.76
C GLY A 187 15.21 -3.02 -8.94
N LEU A 188 14.80 -2.45 -7.80
CA LEU A 188 15.74 -1.79 -6.87
C LEU A 188 16.57 -2.81 -6.08
N VAL A 189 15.99 -3.94 -5.69
CA VAL A 189 16.70 -5.05 -5.03
C VAL A 189 17.76 -5.63 -5.96
N GLU A 190 17.44 -5.88 -7.22
CA GLU A 190 18.36 -6.40 -8.24
C GLU A 190 19.56 -5.49 -8.46
N ARG A 191 19.36 -4.18 -8.37
CA ARG A 191 20.40 -3.15 -8.48
C ARG A 191 21.21 -2.94 -7.19
N GLY A 192 20.86 -3.63 -6.10
CA GLY A 192 21.44 -3.39 -4.77
C GLY A 192 21.11 -2.02 -4.18
N ALA A 193 20.06 -1.37 -4.65
CA ALA A 193 19.64 -0.03 -4.22
C ALA A 193 18.51 -0.06 -3.16
N TRP A 194 17.90 -1.21 -2.91
CA TRP A 194 16.91 -1.35 -1.85
C TRP A 194 17.58 -1.38 -0.49
N PRO A 195 17.12 -0.59 0.51
CA PRO A 195 17.73 -0.60 1.84
C PRO A 195 17.57 -1.99 2.48
N THR A 196 18.69 -2.51 2.99
CA THR A 196 18.65 -3.71 3.82
C THR A 196 18.00 -3.38 5.17
N PRO A 197 17.17 -4.29 5.72
CA PRO A 197 16.55 -4.12 7.04
C PRO A 197 17.54 -3.91 8.16
#